data_f68002e14a69bdb9e833b791ffbfc086
#
_entry.id   f68002e14a69bdb9e833b791ffbfc086
#
_cell.length_a   1.000
_cell.length_b   1.000
_cell.length_c   1.000
_cell.angle_alpha   90.00
_cell.angle_beta   90.00
_cell.angle_gamma   90.00
#
_symmetry.space_group_name_H-M   'P 1'
#
loop_
_entity.id
_entity.type
_entity.pdbx_description
1 polymer ?
#
loop_
_entity_poly.entity_id
_entity_poly.type
_entity_poly.pdbx_seq_one_letter_code
_entity_poly.pdbx_strand_id
1 'polypeptide(L)'
;MVGRKMGIAENIINKITNWFRGSPTKGMSEEDFAEWLGIGYRNKSELREVTYYTCMKILSETMGKLPIKVYEWQGSKGKVRADPDDTSKLLNERPNPHMTPSIFFATVENNRNHYGNGYVWIQRRISRNGSENVGLWIMQSNCVTPIYDNKGIFAGEGKIYYQYTDPLDGEMYVFPEMDVLHFKTSMTLDGLTGIPVRDMLGDVVEGASQSQQYMSNLYKGGMTASMALQYSGEIDESRIKLLQKKYDKYLSGPKNAGKIVPVPAGMQLQPLNYKLTDAQFFELKKYTALQI
;
A
#
# COMPACT_ATOMS: atom_id res chain seq x y z
N MET A 1 -28.02 -34.16 -2.07
CA MET A 1 -27.12 -33.30 -1.26
C MET A 1 -26.65 -32.05 -2.03
N VAL A 2 -27.52 -31.37 -2.75
CA VAL A 2 -27.20 -30.20 -3.59
C VAL A 2 -27.65 -28.87 -2.97
N GLY A 3 -28.47 -28.92 -1.92
CA GLY A 3 -29.10 -27.69 -1.36
C GLY A 3 -28.24 -26.84 -0.41
N ARG A 4 -27.09 -27.33 0.06
CA ARG A 4 -26.27 -26.58 1.07
C ARG A 4 -25.22 -25.65 0.46
N LYS A 5 -24.82 -25.86 -0.81
CA LYS A 5 -23.82 -25.03 -1.46
C LYS A 5 -24.37 -23.71 -2.06
N MET A 6 -25.66 -23.66 -2.37
CA MET A 6 -26.30 -22.42 -2.87
C MET A 6 -26.43 -21.35 -1.78
N GLY A 7 -26.69 -21.70 -0.56
CA GLY A 7 -26.84 -20.72 0.53
C GLY A 7 -25.54 -20.01 0.94
N ILE A 8 -24.39 -20.62 0.72
CA ILE A 8 -23.07 -20.01 1.03
C ILE A 8 -22.75 -18.94 -0.01
N ALA A 9 -22.93 -19.23 -1.31
CA ALA A 9 -22.67 -18.25 -2.37
C ALA A 9 -23.63 -17.04 -2.28
N GLU A 10 -24.91 -17.26 -2.00
CA GLU A 10 -25.88 -16.17 -1.77
C GLU A 10 -25.57 -15.34 -0.52
N ASN A 11 -25.14 -15.96 0.56
CA ASN A 11 -24.72 -15.23 1.76
C ASN A 11 -23.46 -14.39 1.50
N ILE A 12 -22.48 -14.90 0.74
CA ILE A 12 -21.29 -14.15 0.34
C ILE A 12 -21.68 -12.96 -0.53
N ILE A 13 -22.52 -13.18 -1.53
CA ILE A 13 -23.04 -12.13 -2.42
C ILE A 13 -23.79 -11.05 -1.65
N ASN A 14 -24.66 -11.46 -0.72
CA ASN A 14 -25.44 -10.52 0.09
C ASN A 14 -24.55 -9.76 1.10
N LYS A 15 -23.55 -10.38 1.69
CA LYS A 15 -22.59 -9.71 2.58
C LYS A 15 -21.71 -8.72 1.84
N ILE A 16 -21.16 -9.10 0.67
CA ILE A 16 -20.34 -8.21 -0.16
C ILE A 16 -21.18 -7.05 -0.69
N THR A 17 -22.41 -7.30 -1.17
CA THR A 17 -23.32 -6.22 -1.62
C THR A 17 -23.80 -5.35 -0.45
N ASN A 18 -23.96 -5.88 0.75
CA ASN A 18 -24.30 -5.08 1.92
C ASN A 18 -23.12 -4.27 2.43
N TRP A 19 -21.89 -4.77 2.32
CA TRP A 19 -20.66 -4.01 2.59
C TRP A 19 -20.55 -2.78 1.69
N PHE A 20 -20.84 -2.93 0.41
CA PHE A 20 -20.85 -1.80 -0.54
C PHE A 20 -22.10 -0.91 -0.43
N ARG A 21 -23.24 -1.40 0.10
CA ARG A 21 -24.44 -0.60 0.33
C ARG A 21 -24.37 0.27 1.59
N GLY A 22 -23.50 -0.05 2.51
CA GLY A 22 -23.34 0.66 3.80
C GLY A 22 -22.49 1.92 3.73
N SER A 23 -22.05 2.37 2.53
CA SER A 23 -21.28 3.60 2.41
C SER A 23 -22.19 4.81 2.51
N PRO A 24 -22.24 5.54 3.64
CA PRO A 24 -22.83 6.86 3.65
C PRO A 24 -21.95 7.80 2.82
N THR A 25 -22.56 8.72 2.14
CA THR A 25 -21.97 9.84 1.39
C THR A 25 -21.23 10.86 2.28
N LYS A 26 -20.58 10.45 3.34
CA LYS A 26 -19.55 11.21 4.05
C LYS A 26 -18.26 10.97 3.31
N GLY A 27 -17.60 12.05 2.90
CA GLY A 27 -16.33 11.98 2.19
C GLY A 27 -15.41 10.94 2.83
N MET A 28 -15.01 9.95 2.04
CA MET A 28 -14.11 8.88 2.44
C MET A 28 -12.84 9.54 3.00
N SER A 29 -12.45 9.23 4.22
CA SER A 29 -11.19 9.74 4.76
C SER A 29 -10.03 9.15 3.94
N GLU A 30 -8.86 9.79 3.97
CA GLU A 30 -7.65 9.21 3.33
C GLU A 30 -7.36 7.82 3.90
N GLU A 31 -7.76 7.60 5.13
CA GLU A 31 -7.63 6.34 5.86
C GLU A 31 -8.54 5.26 5.28
N ASP A 32 -9.82 5.58 5.11
CA ASP A 32 -10.81 4.68 4.53
C ASP A 32 -10.49 4.39 3.05
N PHE A 33 -9.93 5.37 2.33
CA PHE A 33 -9.54 5.20 0.94
C PHE A 33 -8.30 4.30 0.79
N ALA A 34 -7.32 4.42 1.67
CA ALA A 34 -6.14 3.56 1.70
C ALA A 34 -6.52 2.12 2.09
N GLU A 35 -7.43 1.95 3.06
CA GLU A 35 -7.95 0.66 3.47
C GLU A 35 -8.79 0.02 2.36
N TRP A 36 -9.60 0.80 1.67
CA TRP A 36 -10.40 0.36 0.52
C TRP A 36 -9.53 -0.05 -0.68
N LEU A 37 -8.39 0.60 -0.91
CA LEU A 37 -7.39 0.19 -1.90
C LEU A 37 -6.64 -1.10 -1.51
N GLY A 38 -6.90 -1.65 -0.31
CA GLY A 38 -6.17 -2.79 0.21
C GLY A 38 -4.74 -2.44 0.63
N ILE A 39 -4.42 -1.16 0.69
CA ILE A 39 -3.15 -0.64 1.18
C ILE A 39 -3.29 -0.59 2.70
N GLY A 40 -2.90 -1.69 3.35
CA GLY A 40 -3.05 -1.82 4.80
C GLY A 40 -2.44 -0.64 5.55
N TYR A 41 -3.26 0.01 6.36
CA TYR A 41 -2.91 1.21 7.14
C TYR A 41 -1.76 0.98 8.15
N ARG A 42 -1.32 -0.26 8.32
CA ARG A 42 -0.24 -0.62 9.24
C ARG A 42 1.14 -0.15 8.79
N ASN A 43 1.35 0.11 7.49
CA ASN A 43 2.63 0.61 6.96
C ASN A 43 2.51 2.04 6.44
N LYS A 44 2.08 2.96 7.33
CA LYS A 44 1.99 4.41 7.05
C LYS A 44 3.32 5.04 6.57
N SER A 45 4.45 4.38 6.82
CA SER A 45 5.78 4.91 6.49
C SER A 45 6.12 4.79 5.02
N GLU A 46 5.78 3.69 4.37
CA GLU A 46 6.19 3.39 2.99
C GLU A 46 5.50 4.29 1.96
N LEU A 47 4.19 4.49 2.10
CA LEU A 47 3.44 5.39 1.20
C LEU A 47 3.69 6.87 1.47
N ARG A 48 4.29 7.23 2.61
CA ARG A 48 4.68 8.62 2.92
C ARG A 48 5.95 9.04 2.20
N GLU A 49 6.73 8.10 1.70
CA GLU A 49 7.85 8.44 0.84
C GLU A 49 7.30 8.87 -0.52
N VAL A 50 7.52 10.14 -0.85
CA VAL A 50 6.92 10.80 -2.02
C VAL A 50 7.34 10.13 -3.33
N THR A 51 8.58 9.67 -3.43
CA THR A 51 9.11 9.05 -4.64
C THR A 51 8.47 7.69 -4.87
N TYR A 52 8.39 6.86 -3.84
CA TYR A 52 7.72 5.56 -3.91
C TYR A 52 6.25 5.70 -4.31
N TYR A 53 5.51 6.60 -3.65
CA TYR A 53 4.12 6.89 -4.01
C TYR A 53 3.99 7.34 -5.47
N THR A 54 4.87 8.22 -5.94
CA THR A 54 4.84 8.74 -7.31
C THR A 54 5.08 7.63 -8.33
N CYS A 55 6.05 6.75 -8.09
CA CYS A 55 6.32 5.59 -8.95
C CYS A 55 5.12 4.64 -9.00
N MET A 56 4.55 4.29 -7.85
CA MET A 56 3.36 3.44 -7.75
C MET A 56 2.17 4.06 -8.48
N LYS A 57 1.95 5.36 -8.32
CA LYS A 57 0.90 6.11 -9.00
C LYS A 57 1.08 6.08 -10.51
N ILE A 58 2.27 6.38 -11.03
CA ILE A 58 2.55 6.40 -12.47
C ILE A 58 2.29 5.02 -13.08
N LEU A 59 2.80 3.95 -12.47
CA LEU A 59 2.60 2.57 -12.95
C LEU A 59 1.12 2.21 -12.98
N SER A 60 0.42 2.47 -11.88
CA SER A 60 -1.00 2.12 -11.74
C SER A 60 -1.89 2.91 -12.70
N GLU A 61 -1.71 4.23 -12.80
CA GLU A 61 -2.47 5.06 -13.72
C GLU A 61 -2.18 4.74 -15.19
N THR A 62 -0.94 4.37 -15.51
CA THR A 62 -0.57 3.96 -16.87
C THR A 62 -1.32 2.68 -17.26
N MET A 63 -1.35 1.69 -16.37
CA MET A 63 -2.12 0.45 -16.59
C MET A 63 -3.61 0.73 -16.72
N GLY A 64 -4.17 1.60 -15.87
CA GLY A 64 -5.58 1.98 -15.92
C GLY A 64 -6.00 2.74 -17.17
N LYS A 65 -5.07 3.30 -17.93
CA LYS A 65 -5.32 4.01 -19.20
C LYS A 65 -5.27 3.09 -20.43
N LEU A 66 -4.76 1.86 -20.28
CA LEU A 66 -4.65 0.93 -21.40
C LEU A 66 -6.01 0.32 -21.75
N PRO A 67 -6.46 0.40 -23.01
CA PRO A 67 -7.70 -0.23 -23.42
C PRO A 67 -7.50 -1.74 -23.55
N ILE A 68 -8.32 -2.52 -22.85
CA ILE A 68 -8.29 -3.98 -22.93
C ILE A 68 -9.20 -4.41 -24.08
N LYS A 69 -8.66 -5.22 -24.99
CA LYS A 69 -9.40 -5.75 -26.14
C LYS A 69 -9.33 -7.27 -26.14
N VAL A 70 -10.47 -7.89 -26.41
CA VAL A 70 -10.57 -9.33 -26.55
C VAL A 70 -10.43 -9.70 -28.01
N TYR A 71 -9.62 -10.71 -28.30
CA TYR A 71 -9.39 -11.24 -29.64
C TYR A 71 -9.64 -12.74 -29.65
N GLU A 72 -10.19 -13.22 -30.76
CA GLU A 72 -10.31 -14.65 -31.04
C GLU A 72 -9.41 -15.05 -32.20
N TRP A 73 -9.01 -16.30 -32.21
CA TRP A 73 -8.20 -16.85 -33.29
C TRP A 73 -9.11 -17.48 -34.35
N GLN A 74 -9.15 -16.89 -35.55
CA GLN A 74 -9.98 -17.37 -36.66
C GLN A 74 -9.13 -18.05 -37.75
N GLY A 75 -8.40 -19.10 -37.42
CA GLY A 75 -7.64 -19.92 -38.36
C GLY A 75 -6.77 -19.11 -39.32
N SER A 76 -7.09 -19.14 -40.62
CA SER A 76 -6.31 -18.44 -41.65
C SER A 76 -6.34 -16.92 -41.59
N LYS A 77 -7.35 -16.33 -40.93
CA LYS A 77 -7.45 -14.88 -40.72
C LYS A 77 -6.61 -14.36 -39.56
N GLY A 78 -6.03 -15.27 -38.74
CA GLY A 78 -5.25 -14.91 -37.58
C GLY A 78 -6.10 -14.37 -36.42
N LYS A 79 -5.55 -13.40 -35.67
CA LYS A 79 -6.25 -12.75 -34.55
C LYS A 79 -7.24 -11.73 -35.07
N VAL A 80 -8.54 -11.95 -34.83
CA VAL A 80 -9.64 -11.02 -35.14
C VAL A 80 -10.22 -10.52 -33.84
N ARG A 81 -10.65 -9.27 -33.82
CA ARG A 81 -11.33 -8.71 -32.63
C ARG A 81 -12.61 -9.49 -32.39
N ALA A 82 -12.75 -10.03 -31.18
CA ALA A 82 -13.96 -10.74 -30.80
C ALA A 82 -15.16 -9.79 -30.70
N ASP A 83 -16.34 -10.31 -31.01
CA ASP A 83 -17.58 -9.57 -30.78
C ASP A 83 -17.72 -9.29 -29.25
N PRO A 84 -18.31 -8.15 -28.87
CA PRO A 84 -18.53 -7.81 -27.48
C PRO A 84 -19.41 -8.85 -26.78
N ASP A 85 -18.83 -9.58 -25.85
CA ASP A 85 -19.50 -10.49 -24.94
C ASP A 85 -19.64 -9.87 -23.54
N ASP A 86 -20.24 -10.58 -22.59
CA ASP A 86 -20.40 -10.09 -21.23
C ASP A 86 -19.07 -9.90 -20.52
N THR A 87 -18.06 -10.72 -20.83
CA THR A 87 -16.69 -10.54 -20.33
C THR A 87 -16.07 -9.25 -20.86
N SER A 88 -16.23 -8.97 -22.15
CA SER A 88 -15.78 -7.71 -22.78
C SER A 88 -16.41 -6.49 -22.11
N LYS A 89 -17.72 -6.55 -21.78
CA LYS A 89 -18.41 -5.47 -21.06
C LYS A 89 -17.84 -5.26 -19.65
N LEU A 90 -17.60 -6.33 -18.90
CA LEU A 90 -16.99 -6.24 -17.58
C LEU A 90 -15.60 -5.60 -17.65
N LEU A 91 -14.80 -5.93 -18.67
CA LEU A 91 -13.44 -5.41 -18.80
C LEU A 91 -13.39 -3.96 -19.32
N ASN A 92 -14.36 -3.52 -20.15
CA ASN A 92 -14.28 -2.24 -20.85
C ASN A 92 -15.32 -1.22 -20.40
N GLU A 93 -16.47 -1.65 -19.86
CA GLU A 93 -17.55 -0.77 -19.47
C GLU A 93 -17.66 -0.66 -17.95
N ARG A 94 -17.84 -1.79 -17.26
CA ARG A 94 -18.07 -1.78 -15.81
C ARG A 94 -17.71 -3.12 -15.15
N PRO A 95 -16.55 -3.22 -14.52
CA PRO A 95 -16.13 -4.44 -13.80
C PRO A 95 -17.09 -4.80 -12.67
N ASN A 96 -17.60 -3.79 -11.94
CA ASN A 96 -18.57 -3.90 -10.87
C ASN A 96 -19.34 -2.58 -10.72
N PRO A 97 -20.43 -2.52 -9.93
CA PRO A 97 -21.25 -1.32 -9.77
C PRO A 97 -20.52 -0.08 -9.24
N HIS A 98 -19.37 -0.25 -8.59
CA HIS A 98 -18.68 0.81 -7.88
C HIS A 98 -17.44 1.35 -8.58
N MET A 99 -16.89 0.61 -9.57
CA MET A 99 -15.61 0.95 -10.19
C MET A 99 -15.74 1.12 -11.70
N THR A 100 -15.02 2.11 -12.23
CA THR A 100 -14.75 2.18 -13.67
C THR A 100 -13.60 1.23 -14.03
N PRO A 101 -13.47 0.78 -15.28
CA PRO A 101 -12.35 -0.08 -15.70
C PRO A 101 -10.99 0.54 -15.40
N SER A 102 -10.84 1.84 -15.62
CA SER A 102 -9.57 2.54 -15.35
C SER A 102 -9.16 2.46 -13.88
N ILE A 103 -10.08 2.74 -12.95
CA ILE A 103 -9.81 2.63 -11.51
C ILE A 103 -9.57 1.18 -11.12
N PHE A 104 -10.32 0.26 -11.67
CA PHE A 104 -10.20 -1.16 -11.39
C PHE A 104 -8.79 -1.68 -11.74
N PHE A 105 -8.33 -1.48 -12.98
CA PHE A 105 -7.02 -1.95 -13.40
C PHE A 105 -5.87 -1.19 -12.72
N ALA A 106 -6.04 0.11 -12.47
CA ALA A 106 -5.07 0.86 -11.68
C ALA A 106 -4.93 0.29 -10.26
N THR A 107 -6.04 -0.10 -9.62
CA THR A 107 -6.02 -0.71 -8.27
C THR A 107 -5.39 -2.10 -8.29
N VAL A 108 -5.71 -2.94 -9.28
CA VAL A 108 -5.09 -4.26 -9.43
C VAL A 108 -3.58 -4.13 -9.61
N GLU A 109 -3.14 -3.18 -10.46
CA GLU A 109 -1.71 -2.95 -10.71
C GLU A 109 -0.99 -2.40 -9.46
N ASN A 110 -1.64 -1.50 -8.72
CA ASN A 110 -1.13 -1.01 -7.46
C ASN A 110 -0.93 -2.16 -6.45
N ASN A 111 -1.93 -3.02 -6.29
CA ASN A 111 -1.84 -4.17 -5.41
C ASN A 111 -0.76 -5.16 -5.86
N ARG A 112 -0.65 -5.41 -7.17
CA ARG A 112 0.38 -6.27 -7.74
C ARG A 112 1.79 -5.78 -7.41
N ASN A 113 2.04 -4.49 -7.57
CA ASN A 113 3.37 -3.92 -7.27
C ASN A 113 3.61 -3.84 -5.75
N HIS A 114 2.65 -3.36 -4.98
CA HIS A 114 2.83 -3.14 -3.54
C HIS A 114 2.94 -4.44 -2.74
N TYR A 115 2.07 -5.42 -3.04
CA TYR A 115 2.01 -6.71 -2.32
C TYR A 115 2.64 -7.87 -3.08
N GLY A 116 3.19 -7.63 -4.28
CA GLY A 116 3.67 -8.69 -5.17
C GLY A 116 2.56 -9.43 -5.90
N ASN A 117 1.31 -9.28 -5.46
CA ASN A 117 0.17 -10.04 -5.93
C ASN A 117 -1.08 -9.16 -5.94
N GLY A 118 -1.86 -9.24 -7.01
CA GLY A 118 -3.20 -8.68 -7.09
C GLY A 118 -4.21 -9.79 -7.34
N TYR A 119 -5.31 -9.79 -6.61
CA TYR A 119 -6.33 -10.84 -6.72
C TYR A 119 -7.67 -10.22 -7.07
N VAL A 120 -8.37 -10.87 -7.99
CA VAL A 120 -9.71 -10.48 -8.42
C VAL A 120 -10.62 -11.70 -8.39
N TRP A 121 -11.69 -11.62 -7.62
CA TRP A 121 -12.73 -12.63 -7.62
C TRP A 121 -13.69 -12.41 -8.78
N ILE A 122 -13.96 -13.50 -9.53
CA ILE A 122 -14.94 -13.55 -10.62
C ILE A 122 -16.29 -13.95 -10.03
N GLN A 123 -17.21 -13.01 -9.95
CA GLN A 123 -18.58 -13.31 -9.54
C GLN A 123 -19.33 -13.95 -10.72
N ARG A 124 -19.82 -15.18 -10.52
CA ARG A 124 -20.57 -15.90 -11.52
C ARG A 124 -22.02 -16.11 -11.12
N ARG A 125 -22.91 -15.98 -12.08
CA ARG A 125 -24.29 -16.39 -11.96
C ARG A 125 -24.45 -17.73 -12.66
N ILE A 126 -24.83 -18.77 -11.90
CA ILE A 126 -25.08 -20.12 -12.44
C ILE A 126 -26.58 -20.21 -12.74
N SER A 127 -26.93 -20.51 -13.98
CA SER A 127 -28.30 -20.75 -14.43
C SER A 127 -28.41 -22.13 -15.06
N ARG A 128 -29.67 -22.54 -15.41
CA ARG A 128 -29.86 -23.81 -16.14
C ARG A 128 -29.20 -23.85 -17.52
N ASN A 129 -29.00 -22.69 -18.13
CA ASN A 129 -28.45 -22.55 -19.49
C ASN A 129 -26.92 -22.29 -19.52
N GLY A 130 -26.25 -22.28 -18.36
CA GLY A 130 -24.82 -22.04 -18.28
C GLY A 130 -24.40 -21.13 -17.14
N SER A 131 -23.15 -20.71 -17.18
CA SER A 131 -22.52 -19.81 -16.21
C SER A 131 -22.19 -18.49 -16.91
N GLU A 132 -22.61 -17.37 -16.31
CA GLU A 132 -22.37 -16.02 -16.76
C GLU A 132 -21.50 -15.27 -15.76
N ASN A 133 -20.50 -14.55 -16.23
CA ASN A 133 -19.69 -13.65 -15.40
C ASN A 133 -20.43 -12.34 -15.18
N VAL A 134 -20.81 -12.02 -13.96
CA VAL A 134 -21.64 -10.84 -13.64
C VAL A 134 -20.87 -9.72 -12.93
N GLY A 135 -19.66 -9.98 -12.48
CA GLY A 135 -18.85 -8.95 -11.80
C GLY A 135 -17.42 -9.40 -11.53
N LEU A 136 -16.53 -8.41 -11.44
CA LEU A 136 -15.13 -8.58 -11.06
C LEU A 136 -14.87 -7.75 -9.81
N TRP A 137 -14.40 -8.41 -8.75
CA TRP A 137 -14.20 -7.80 -7.44
C TRP A 137 -12.76 -7.93 -6.98
N ILE A 138 -12.16 -6.82 -6.60
CA ILE A 138 -10.80 -6.82 -6.08
C ILE A 138 -10.82 -7.38 -4.66
N MET A 139 -9.97 -8.38 -4.41
CA MET A 139 -9.74 -8.92 -3.08
C MET A 139 -8.54 -8.17 -2.46
N GLN A 140 -8.60 -7.87 -1.17
CA GLN A 140 -7.47 -7.26 -0.48
C GLN A 140 -6.28 -8.24 -0.46
N SER A 141 -5.18 -7.86 -1.12
CA SER A 141 -4.06 -8.78 -1.37
C SER A 141 -3.37 -9.29 -0.10
N ASN A 142 -3.36 -8.49 0.96
CA ASN A 142 -2.83 -8.89 2.28
C ASN A 142 -3.75 -9.87 3.04
N CYS A 143 -4.98 -10.06 2.57
CA CYS A 143 -5.97 -10.96 3.17
C CYS A 143 -6.15 -12.25 2.36
N VAL A 144 -5.42 -12.40 1.25
CA VAL A 144 -5.47 -13.59 0.39
C VAL A 144 -4.22 -14.44 0.58
N THR A 145 -4.41 -15.73 0.83
CA THR A 145 -3.32 -16.70 0.91
C THR A 145 -3.57 -17.81 -0.12
N PRO A 146 -2.71 -17.94 -1.14
CA PRO A 146 -2.76 -19.08 -2.05
C PRO A 146 -2.43 -20.38 -1.30
N ILE A 147 -3.22 -21.42 -1.52
CA ILE A 147 -3.04 -22.74 -0.94
C ILE A 147 -2.86 -23.75 -2.08
N TYR A 148 -1.80 -24.53 -2.01
CA TYR A 148 -1.57 -25.63 -2.91
C TYR A 148 -2.03 -26.93 -2.29
N ASP A 149 -2.99 -27.62 -2.93
CA ASP A 149 -3.51 -28.89 -2.45
C ASP A 149 -2.65 -30.06 -2.96
N ASN A 150 -1.63 -30.42 -2.20
CA ASN A 150 -0.73 -31.51 -2.51
C ASN A 150 -1.27 -32.91 -2.13
N LYS A 151 -2.41 -32.96 -1.42
CA LYS A 151 -3.02 -34.22 -0.93
C LYS A 151 -4.41 -34.48 -1.52
N GLY A 152 -4.92 -33.61 -2.38
CA GLY A 152 -6.24 -33.74 -2.96
C GLY A 152 -7.40 -33.54 -1.98
N ILE A 153 -7.18 -32.85 -0.86
CA ILE A 153 -8.17 -32.65 0.21
C ILE A 153 -9.40 -31.89 -0.30
N PHE A 154 -9.21 -30.92 -1.20
CA PHE A 154 -10.30 -30.05 -1.67
C PHE A 154 -10.95 -30.51 -2.99
N ALA A 155 -10.41 -31.35 -3.76
CA ALA A 155 -11.04 -31.96 -4.95
C ALA A 155 -10.05 -32.49 -6.00
N GLY A 156 -8.75 -32.35 -5.82
CA GLY A 156 -7.77 -32.86 -6.77
C GLY A 156 -6.36 -32.43 -6.41
N GLU A 157 -5.45 -33.38 -6.43
CA GLU A 157 -4.04 -33.17 -6.20
C GLU A 157 -3.46 -32.17 -7.21
N GLY A 158 -2.63 -31.25 -6.74
CA GLY A 158 -1.98 -30.24 -7.59
C GLY A 158 -2.81 -29.02 -7.93
N LYS A 159 -3.97 -28.80 -7.30
CA LYS A 159 -4.81 -27.62 -7.52
C LYS A 159 -4.48 -26.49 -6.56
N ILE A 160 -4.65 -25.27 -7.06
CA ILE A 160 -4.49 -24.05 -6.29
C ILE A 160 -5.88 -23.57 -5.81
N TYR A 161 -5.93 -23.17 -4.55
CA TYR A 161 -7.07 -22.53 -3.93
C TYR A 161 -6.62 -21.22 -3.31
N TYR A 162 -7.53 -20.27 -3.19
CA TYR A 162 -7.26 -18.96 -2.57
C TYR A 162 -8.10 -18.83 -1.32
N GLN A 163 -7.45 -18.80 -0.17
CA GLN A 163 -8.09 -18.50 1.10
C GLN A 163 -8.12 -16.98 1.27
N TYR A 164 -9.31 -16.45 1.43
CA TYR A 164 -9.55 -15.03 1.72
C TYR A 164 -10.13 -14.90 3.12
N THR A 165 -9.50 -14.07 3.94
CA THR A 165 -10.03 -13.69 5.25
C THR A 165 -10.64 -12.31 5.14
N ASP A 166 -11.96 -12.19 5.34
CA ASP A 166 -12.63 -10.89 5.26
C ASP A 166 -12.17 -10.01 6.44
N PRO A 167 -11.60 -8.83 6.18
CA PRO A 167 -11.11 -7.96 7.24
C PRO A 167 -12.22 -7.35 8.10
N LEU A 168 -13.48 -7.39 7.66
CA LEU A 168 -14.61 -6.80 8.40
C LEU A 168 -15.16 -7.72 9.47
N ASP A 169 -15.37 -8.98 9.15
CA ASP A 169 -16.00 -9.96 10.06
C ASP A 169 -15.04 -11.08 10.49
N GLY A 170 -13.87 -11.18 9.85
CA GLY A 170 -12.89 -12.23 10.10
C GLY A 170 -13.29 -13.59 9.54
N GLU A 171 -14.37 -13.67 8.76
CA GLU A 171 -14.78 -14.94 8.15
C GLU A 171 -13.81 -15.37 7.06
N MET A 172 -13.61 -16.67 6.93
CA MET A 172 -12.67 -17.30 6.03
C MET A 172 -13.38 -17.94 4.85
N TYR A 173 -13.02 -17.56 3.65
CA TYR A 173 -13.56 -18.08 2.39
C TYR A 173 -12.48 -18.77 1.60
N VAL A 174 -12.80 -19.86 0.90
CA VAL A 174 -11.88 -20.57 0.02
C VAL A 174 -12.46 -20.58 -1.39
N PHE A 175 -11.71 -20.01 -2.31
CA PHE A 175 -12.07 -19.92 -3.72
C PHE A 175 -11.22 -20.87 -4.56
N PRO A 176 -11.82 -21.59 -5.52
CA PRO A 176 -11.04 -22.36 -6.49
C PRO A 176 -10.31 -21.45 -7.48
N GLU A 177 -9.22 -21.91 -8.05
CA GLU A 177 -8.41 -21.18 -9.03
C GLU A 177 -9.23 -20.59 -10.18
N MET A 178 -10.25 -21.31 -10.66
CA MET A 178 -11.11 -20.86 -11.75
C MET A 178 -11.93 -19.61 -11.45
N ASP A 179 -12.11 -19.26 -10.19
CA ASP A 179 -12.91 -18.11 -9.74
C ASP A 179 -12.07 -16.91 -9.32
N VAL A 180 -10.73 -17.01 -9.44
CA VAL A 180 -9.81 -15.94 -9.05
C VAL A 180 -8.83 -15.64 -10.17
N LEU A 181 -8.76 -14.36 -10.58
CA LEU A 181 -7.66 -13.88 -11.40
C LEU A 181 -6.52 -13.47 -10.48
N HIS A 182 -5.38 -14.10 -10.64
CA HIS A 182 -4.18 -13.83 -9.87
C HIS A 182 -3.12 -13.14 -10.73
N PHE A 183 -2.85 -11.87 -10.43
CA PHE A 183 -1.83 -11.05 -11.08
C PHE A 183 -0.58 -11.01 -10.20
N LYS A 184 0.51 -11.63 -10.66
CA LYS A 184 1.79 -11.70 -9.94
C LYS A 184 2.82 -10.72 -10.49
N THR A 185 3.77 -10.30 -9.66
CA THR A 185 5.01 -9.68 -10.15
C THR A 185 5.82 -10.70 -10.94
N SER A 186 6.77 -10.21 -11.74
CA SER A 186 7.61 -11.10 -12.59
C SER A 186 8.57 -11.97 -11.80
N MET A 187 8.86 -11.62 -10.54
CA MET A 187 9.74 -12.39 -9.66
C MET A 187 8.92 -13.21 -8.67
N THR A 188 9.23 -14.49 -8.55
CA THR A 188 8.60 -15.44 -7.63
C THR A 188 9.66 -16.41 -7.10
N LEU A 189 9.52 -16.85 -5.85
CA LEU A 189 10.39 -17.86 -5.24
C LEU A 189 9.74 -19.26 -5.26
N ASP A 190 8.43 -19.31 -5.15
CA ASP A 190 7.64 -20.54 -5.00
C ASP A 190 6.80 -20.88 -6.25
N GLY A 191 6.80 -20.00 -7.26
CA GLY A 191 5.94 -20.09 -8.44
C GLY A 191 4.47 -19.74 -8.18
N LEU A 192 4.05 -19.61 -6.91
CA LEU A 192 2.68 -19.33 -6.50
C LEU A 192 2.46 -17.85 -6.23
N THR A 193 3.40 -17.22 -5.52
CA THR A 193 3.31 -15.81 -5.10
C THR A 193 4.41 -14.97 -5.73
N GLY A 194 4.08 -13.74 -6.09
CA GLY A 194 5.04 -12.74 -6.55
C GLY A 194 5.69 -12.03 -5.36
N ILE A 195 6.94 -11.59 -5.53
CA ILE A 195 7.68 -10.84 -4.52
C ILE A 195 7.20 -9.38 -4.53
N PRO A 196 6.82 -8.80 -3.38
CA PRO A 196 6.46 -7.39 -3.28
C PRO A 196 7.63 -6.46 -3.61
N VAL A 197 7.38 -5.44 -4.41
CA VAL A 197 8.40 -4.42 -4.72
C VAL A 197 8.82 -3.67 -3.44
N ARG A 198 7.87 -3.45 -2.52
CA ARG A 198 8.15 -2.80 -1.23
C ARG A 198 9.19 -3.55 -0.39
N ASP A 199 9.18 -4.89 -0.43
CA ASP A 199 10.12 -5.71 0.36
C ASP A 199 11.54 -5.61 -0.20
N MET A 200 11.66 -5.40 -1.51
CA MET A 200 12.95 -5.16 -2.18
C MET A 200 13.50 -3.75 -1.92
N LEU A 201 12.62 -2.78 -1.76
CA LEU A 201 12.97 -1.37 -1.55
C LEU A 201 12.85 -0.93 -0.08
N GLY A 202 12.47 -1.83 0.83
CA GLY A 202 12.11 -1.51 2.21
C GLY A 202 13.16 -0.66 2.93
N ASP A 203 14.41 -1.08 2.91
CA ASP A 203 15.51 -0.37 3.57
C ASP A 203 15.75 1.02 2.95
N VAL A 204 15.61 1.15 1.62
CA VAL A 204 15.80 2.42 0.91
C VAL A 204 14.68 3.40 1.25
N VAL A 205 13.43 2.93 1.23
CA VAL A 205 12.24 3.72 1.56
C VAL A 205 12.24 4.13 3.03
N GLU A 206 12.61 3.22 3.94
CA GLU A 206 12.75 3.53 5.36
C GLU A 206 13.84 4.56 5.61
N GLY A 207 15.01 4.41 5.00
CA GLY A 207 16.09 5.38 5.06
C GLY A 207 15.68 6.77 4.55
N ALA A 208 14.93 6.83 3.44
CA ALA A 208 14.37 8.08 2.91
C ALA A 208 13.40 8.73 3.90
N SER A 209 12.52 7.94 4.50
CA SER A 209 11.55 8.41 5.51
C SER A 209 12.24 8.96 6.76
N GLN A 210 13.23 8.23 7.29
CA GLN A 210 14.02 8.67 8.45
C GLN A 210 14.80 9.96 8.16
N SER A 211 15.41 10.06 6.97
CA SER A 211 16.09 11.27 6.51
C SER A 211 15.14 12.46 6.45
N GLN A 212 13.93 12.27 5.94
CA GLN A 212 12.91 13.31 5.89
C GLN A 212 12.45 13.74 7.28
N GLN A 213 12.29 12.77 8.20
CA GLN A 213 11.93 13.05 9.59
C GLN A 213 13.03 13.81 10.32
N TYR A 214 14.29 13.44 10.11
CA TYR A 214 15.44 14.16 10.65
C TYR A 214 15.44 15.62 10.21
N MET A 215 15.28 15.88 8.91
CA MET A 215 15.20 17.24 8.38
C MET A 215 14.01 18.02 8.93
N SER A 216 12.84 17.37 9.02
CA SER A 216 11.66 18.01 9.62
C SER A 216 11.91 18.43 11.07
N ASN A 217 12.58 17.58 11.84
CA ASN A 217 12.94 17.88 13.22
C ASN A 217 13.97 18.99 13.32
N LEU A 218 14.96 19.00 12.42
CA LEU A 218 15.96 20.07 12.35
C LEU A 218 15.32 21.42 12.04
N TYR A 219 14.41 21.48 11.06
CA TYR A 219 13.66 22.72 10.76
C TYR A 219 12.72 23.14 11.89
N LYS A 220 12.02 22.19 12.53
CA LYS A 220 11.16 22.47 13.70
C LYS A 220 11.99 22.96 14.90
N GLY A 221 13.20 22.45 15.07
CA GLY A 221 14.15 22.89 16.08
C GLY A 221 14.79 24.25 15.78
N GLY A 222 14.49 24.88 14.63
CA GLY A 222 15.03 26.20 14.25
C GLY A 222 16.43 26.14 13.68
N MET A 223 16.85 24.99 13.13
CA MET A 223 18.21 24.74 12.60
C MET A 223 19.32 24.95 13.65
N THR A 224 18.96 24.97 14.92
CA THR A 224 19.93 25.13 15.99
C THR A 224 20.67 23.81 16.17
N ALA A 225 21.97 23.83 15.92
CA ALA A 225 22.84 22.68 16.22
C ALA A 225 22.67 22.29 17.69
N SER A 226 22.72 21.01 17.98
CA SER A 226 22.76 20.53 19.37
C SER A 226 23.88 21.26 20.09
N MET A 227 23.58 21.88 21.20
CA MET A 227 24.55 22.63 21.98
C MET A 227 24.90 21.85 23.25
N ALA A 228 26.16 21.72 23.53
CA ALA A 228 26.63 21.24 24.83
C ALA A 228 26.72 22.41 25.81
N LEU A 229 26.04 22.29 26.94
CA LEU A 229 26.17 23.24 28.04
C LEU A 229 27.31 22.73 28.96
N GLN A 230 28.45 23.40 28.94
CA GLN A 230 29.56 23.12 29.77
C GLN A 230 29.50 24.00 31.01
N TYR A 231 29.65 23.43 32.17
CA TYR A 231 29.63 24.14 33.47
C TYR A 231 30.79 23.73 34.35
N SER A 232 31.28 24.65 35.20
CA SER A 232 32.32 24.43 36.14
C SER A 232 31.70 24.19 37.52
N GLY A 233 31.86 22.99 38.09
CA GLY A 233 31.33 22.62 39.40
C GLY A 233 30.39 21.43 39.40
N GLU A 234 30.04 20.91 40.57
CA GLU A 234 29.03 19.86 40.73
C GLU A 234 27.63 20.46 40.69
N ILE A 235 26.79 19.95 39.78
CA ILE A 235 25.37 20.35 39.66
C ILE A 235 24.51 19.11 39.90
N ASP A 236 23.55 19.25 40.80
CA ASP A 236 22.54 18.22 41.07
C ASP A 236 21.66 17.92 39.83
N GLU A 237 21.31 16.65 39.65
CA GLU A 237 20.56 16.14 38.51
C GLU A 237 19.23 16.89 38.29
N SER A 238 18.58 17.31 39.36
CA SER A 238 17.36 18.09 39.34
C SER A 238 17.57 19.48 38.68
N ARG A 239 18.70 20.11 38.94
CA ARG A 239 19.09 21.40 38.36
C ARG A 239 19.49 21.26 36.90
N ILE A 240 20.09 20.15 36.48
CA ILE A 240 20.40 19.86 35.07
C ILE A 240 19.12 19.80 34.24
N LYS A 241 18.12 19.06 34.71
CA LYS A 241 16.81 18.96 34.04
C LYS A 241 16.10 20.32 33.93
N LEU A 242 16.24 21.17 34.93
CA LEU A 242 15.63 22.48 34.93
C LEU A 242 16.35 23.46 33.98
N LEU A 243 17.67 23.37 33.89
CA LEU A 243 18.50 24.09 32.92
C LEU A 243 18.20 23.66 31.49
N GLN A 244 18.13 22.35 31.22
CA GLN A 244 17.75 21.82 29.93
C GLN A 244 16.41 22.38 29.45
N LYS A 245 15.35 22.29 30.28
CA LYS A 245 14.04 22.86 29.95
C LYS A 245 14.06 24.37 29.67
N LYS A 246 14.89 25.10 30.41
CA LYS A 246 15.03 26.54 30.24
C LYS A 246 15.74 26.89 28.94
N TYR A 247 16.84 26.22 28.63
CA TYR A 247 17.59 26.45 27.39
C TYR A 247 16.86 25.91 26.16
N ASP A 248 16.16 24.79 26.23
CA ASP A 248 15.27 24.31 25.17
C ASP A 248 14.26 25.38 24.75
N LYS A 249 13.65 26.06 25.72
CA LYS A 249 12.70 27.15 25.44
C LYS A 249 13.31 28.35 24.72
N TYR A 250 14.61 28.62 24.94
CA TYR A 250 15.32 29.73 24.28
C TYR A 250 15.92 29.34 22.94
N LEU A 251 16.32 28.08 22.79
CA LEU A 251 17.07 27.58 21.63
C LEU A 251 16.17 26.89 20.59
N SER A 252 15.03 26.31 21.01
CA SER A 252 14.15 25.57 20.12
C SER A 252 13.13 26.47 19.42
N GLY A 253 12.87 26.11 18.16
CA GLY A 253 11.82 26.70 17.32
C GLY A 253 12.29 27.85 16.40
N PRO A 254 11.65 27.98 15.23
CA PRO A 254 12.05 28.94 14.19
C PRO A 254 11.95 30.42 14.65
N LYS A 255 11.13 30.72 15.66
CA LYS A 255 10.99 32.05 16.22
C LYS A 255 12.18 32.49 17.09
N ASN A 256 13.01 31.56 17.51
CA ASN A 256 14.16 31.81 18.37
C ASN A 256 15.51 31.80 17.62
N ALA A 257 15.49 31.46 16.34
CA ALA A 257 16.67 31.49 15.49
C ALA A 257 17.27 32.88 15.45
N GLY A 258 18.56 32.98 15.75
CA GLY A 258 19.30 34.26 15.79
C GLY A 258 19.15 35.09 17.06
N LYS A 259 18.42 34.62 18.08
CA LYS A 259 18.31 35.36 19.36
C LYS A 259 19.56 35.10 20.22
N ILE A 260 19.91 36.15 21.00
CA ILE A 260 20.99 36.06 21.99
C ILE A 260 20.48 35.33 23.22
N VAL A 261 21.22 34.30 23.61
CA VAL A 261 20.90 33.48 24.79
C VAL A 261 21.82 33.91 25.93
N PRO A 262 21.27 34.38 27.07
CA PRO A 262 22.11 34.77 28.23
C PRO A 262 22.68 33.50 28.88
N VAL A 263 24.01 33.47 29.03
CA VAL A 263 24.74 32.37 29.68
C VAL A 263 25.30 32.92 30.99
N PRO A 264 24.97 32.30 32.17
CA PRO A 264 25.51 32.69 33.45
C PRO A 264 27.02 32.55 33.51
N ALA A 265 27.68 33.29 34.42
CA ALA A 265 29.11 33.13 34.67
C ALA A 265 29.45 31.71 35.11
N GLY A 266 30.52 31.12 34.56
CA GLY A 266 30.92 29.73 34.81
C GLY A 266 30.24 28.68 33.92
N MET A 267 29.39 29.09 32.95
CA MET A 267 28.80 28.22 31.96
C MET A 267 29.24 28.64 30.56
N GLN A 268 29.43 27.68 29.69
CA GLN A 268 29.72 27.87 28.27
C GLN A 268 28.78 27.04 27.41
N LEU A 269 28.22 27.66 26.35
CA LEU A 269 27.48 26.97 25.32
C LEU A 269 28.43 26.69 24.14
N GLN A 270 28.71 25.42 23.89
CA GLN A 270 29.48 25.00 22.74
C GLN A 270 28.56 24.37 21.69
N PRO A 271 28.53 24.88 20.46
CA PRO A 271 27.80 24.23 19.38
C PRO A 271 28.48 22.90 19.06
N LEU A 272 27.72 21.80 19.13
CA LEU A 272 28.13 20.51 18.60
C LEU A 272 27.98 20.57 17.09
N ASN A 273 29.03 21.00 16.40
CA ASN A 273 29.06 21.11 14.94
C ASN A 273 29.06 19.72 14.29
N TYR A 274 27.89 19.14 14.13
CA TYR A 274 27.69 18.14 13.09
C TYR A 274 27.50 18.88 11.77
N LYS A 275 28.57 19.15 11.06
CA LYS A 275 28.51 19.65 9.68
C LYS A 275 28.10 18.52 8.75
N LEU A 276 26.83 18.14 8.75
CA LEU A 276 26.22 17.65 7.53
C LEU A 276 26.06 18.87 6.62
N THR A 277 26.98 19.05 5.68
CA THR A 277 26.88 20.12 4.70
C THR A 277 25.58 19.95 3.93
N ASP A 278 24.76 21.00 3.85
CA ASP A 278 23.45 20.98 3.16
C ASP A 278 23.53 20.37 1.75
N ALA A 279 24.66 20.54 1.09
CA ALA A 279 24.97 19.94 -0.22
C ALA A 279 24.99 18.40 -0.20
N GLN A 280 25.63 17.79 0.80
CA GLN A 280 25.72 16.32 0.90
C GLN A 280 24.34 15.69 1.19
N PHE A 281 23.50 16.37 1.95
CA PHE A 281 22.16 15.89 2.22
C PHE A 281 21.26 15.95 0.98
N PHE A 282 21.38 17.02 0.18
CA PHE A 282 20.65 17.15 -1.08
C PHE A 282 21.08 16.07 -2.10
N GLU A 283 22.37 15.80 -2.20
CA GLU A 283 22.91 14.75 -3.05
C GLU A 283 22.43 13.36 -2.60
N LEU A 284 22.43 13.08 -1.29
CA LEU A 284 21.93 11.85 -0.73
C LEU A 284 20.44 11.64 -1.05
N LYS A 285 19.61 12.66 -0.89
CA LYS A 285 18.19 12.61 -1.26
C LYS A 285 17.96 12.34 -2.73
N LYS A 286 18.73 13.01 -3.58
CA LYS A 286 18.66 12.79 -5.03
C LYS A 286 19.07 11.37 -5.39
N TYR A 287 20.11 10.84 -4.77
CA TYR A 287 20.55 9.47 -4.97
C TYR A 287 19.50 8.46 -4.50
N THR A 288 18.92 8.65 -3.33
CA THR A 288 17.85 7.78 -2.82
C THR A 288 16.62 7.78 -3.73
N ALA A 289 16.22 8.96 -4.25
CA ALA A 289 15.12 9.06 -5.20
C ALA A 289 15.38 8.36 -6.54
N LEU A 290 16.67 8.20 -6.93
CA LEU A 290 17.05 7.46 -8.12
C LEU A 290 17.12 5.94 -7.90
N GLN A 291 17.23 5.50 -6.63
CA GLN A 291 17.23 4.09 -6.27
C GLN A 291 15.80 3.50 -6.19
N ILE A 292 14.82 4.32 -5.86
CA ILE A 292 13.40 3.98 -5.85
C ILE A 292 12.84 4.01 -7.29
#